data_936b2ea62ef0704f341a691ad08d6d8a
#
_entry.id   936b2ea62ef0704f341a691ad08d6d8a
#
_cell.length_a   1.000
_cell.length_b   1.000
_cell.length_c   1.000
_cell.angle_alpha   90.00
_cell.angle_beta   90.00
_cell.angle_gamma   90.00
#
_symmetry.space_group_name_H-M   'P 1'
#
loop_
_entity.id
_entity.type
_entity.pdbx_description
1 polymer ?
#
loop_
_entity_poly.entity_id
_entity_poly.type
_entity_poly.pdbx_seq_one_letter_code
_entity_poly.pdbx_strand_id
1 'polypeptide(L)'
;MSNVFVIDTYILIDHLRGFEPAKFLIKKIRDEKITAYISSVTEAELFSGKDIKLENNRRNLKELISLFEKIILNNEIAQKSGEFRRNYNIETPDAIIAATAFHKHCKLLTKNKKDFQKIKEIEVEEPY
;
A
#
# COMPACT_ATOMS: atom_id res chain seq x y z
N MET A 1 1.32 -19.96 -6.87
CA MET A 1 2.16 -18.84 -6.39
C MET A 1 1.58 -17.56 -6.92
N SER A 2 1.24 -16.70 -6.03
CA SER A 2 0.65 -15.43 -6.44
C SER A 2 1.73 -14.35 -6.50
N ASN A 3 1.79 -13.64 -7.62
CA ASN A 3 2.62 -12.43 -7.75
C ASN A 3 1.75 -11.17 -7.60
N VAL A 4 0.75 -11.28 -6.73
CA VAL A 4 -0.22 -10.20 -6.47
C VAL A 4 -0.07 -9.75 -5.04
N PHE A 5 0.08 -8.45 -4.83
CA PHE A 5 0.33 -7.88 -3.51
C PHE A 5 -0.43 -6.58 -3.32
N VAL A 6 -0.78 -6.29 -2.06
CA VAL A 6 -1.12 -4.92 -1.67
C VAL A 6 0.17 -4.26 -1.19
N ILE A 7 0.41 -3.03 -1.59
CA ILE A 7 1.65 -2.31 -1.28
C ILE A 7 1.35 -1.25 -0.22
N ASP A 8 2.13 -1.25 0.85
CA ASP A 8 2.03 -0.23 1.91
C ASP A 8 2.53 1.13 1.38
N THR A 9 1.93 2.18 1.89
CA THR A 9 2.21 3.57 1.47
C THR A 9 3.70 3.92 1.54
N TYR A 10 4.41 3.48 2.57
CA TYR A 10 5.82 3.85 2.74
C TYR A 10 6.73 3.33 1.65
N ILE A 11 6.36 2.25 0.98
CA ILE A 11 7.15 1.75 -0.16
C ILE A 11 7.10 2.76 -1.30
N LEU A 12 5.94 3.36 -1.55
CA LEU A 12 5.82 4.40 -2.57
C LEU A 12 6.58 5.66 -2.16
N ILE A 13 6.56 6.00 -0.89
CA ILE A 13 7.34 7.13 -0.37
C ILE A 13 8.84 6.88 -0.57
N ASP A 14 9.32 5.67 -0.27
CA ASP A 14 10.72 5.31 -0.49
C ASP A 14 11.10 5.47 -1.96
N HIS A 15 10.23 5.03 -2.87
CA HIS A 15 10.45 5.19 -4.29
C HIS A 15 10.57 6.67 -4.68
N LEU A 16 9.65 7.49 -4.17
CA LEU A 16 9.64 8.92 -4.48
C LEU A 16 10.88 9.64 -3.93
N ARG A 17 11.45 9.11 -2.84
CA ARG A 17 12.70 9.64 -2.27
C ARG A 17 13.96 9.12 -2.95
N GLY A 18 13.81 8.27 -3.96
CA GLY A 18 14.94 7.76 -4.71
C GLY A 18 15.63 6.54 -4.11
N PHE A 19 15.00 5.85 -3.15
CA PHE A 19 15.58 4.66 -2.54
C PHE A 19 15.62 3.52 -3.57
N GLU A 20 16.81 3.08 -3.94
CA GLU A 20 17.01 2.15 -5.04
C GLU A 20 16.23 0.83 -4.93
N PRO A 21 16.20 0.15 -3.76
CA PRO A 21 15.42 -1.09 -3.67
C PRO A 21 13.93 -0.88 -3.97
N ALA A 22 13.36 0.24 -3.53
CA ALA A 22 11.96 0.56 -3.84
C ALA A 22 11.77 0.84 -5.33
N LYS A 23 12.73 1.56 -5.95
CA LYS A 23 12.68 1.83 -7.39
C LYS A 23 12.73 0.53 -8.19
N PHE A 24 13.51 -0.43 -7.75
CA PHE A 24 13.61 -1.72 -8.38
C PHE A 24 12.28 -2.49 -8.31
N LEU A 25 11.61 -2.43 -7.16
CA LEU A 25 10.30 -3.06 -7.01
C LEU A 25 9.26 -2.40 -7.93
N ILE A 26 9.25 -1.07 -7.98
CA ILE A 26 8.32 -0.34 -8.85
C ILE A 26 8.58 -0.68 -10.32
N LYS A 27 9.83 -0.88 -10.70
CA LYS A 27 10.16 -1.30 -12.06
C LYS A 27 9.54 -2.66 -12.40
N LYS A 28 9.55 -3.60 -11.45
CA LYS A 28 8.91 -4.90 -11.66
C LYS A 28 7.40 -4.76 -11.87
N ILE A 29 6.78 -3.83 -11.17
CA ILE A 29 5.36 -3.56 -11.34
C ILE A 29 5.10 -2.95 -12.73
N ARG A 30 5.93 -1.98 -13.12
CA ARG A 30 5.82 -1.35 -14.44
C ARG A 30 6.00 -2.36 -15.57
N ASP A 31 6.91 -3.31 -15.39
CA ASP A 31 7.20 -4.34 -16.39
C ASP A 31 6.21 -5.52 -16.29
N GLU A 32 5.17 -5.39 -15.49
CA GLU A 32 4.10 -6.38 -15.33
C GLU A 32 4.58 -7.73 -14.82
N LYS A 33 5.71 -7.77 -14.12
CA LYS A 33 6.20 -9.00 -13.52
C LYS A 33 5.48 -9.34 -12.23
N ILE A 34 4.94 -8.33 -11.56
CA ILE A 34 4.07 -8.50 -10.40
C ILE A 34 2.89 -7.56 -10.54
N THR A 35 1.76 -7.95 -9.97
CA THR A 35 0.56 -7.13 -9.92
C THR A 35 0.45 -6.53 -8.53
N ALA A 36 0.23 -5.23 -8.47
CA ALA A 36 0.18 -4.55 -7.20
C ALA A 36 -1.11 -3.75 -7.06
N TYR A 37 -1.72 -3.89 -5.90
CA TYR A 37 -2.86 -3.09 -5.50
C TYR A 37 -2.41 -2.03 -4.51
N ILE A 38 -3.05 -0.87 -4.55
CA ILE A 38 -2.94 0.10 -3.45
C ILE A 38 -4.34 0.44 -2.95
N SER A 39 -4.42 0.76 -1.68
CA SER A 39 -5.66 1.26 -1.09
C SER A 39 -5.88 2.71 -1.48
N SER A 40 -7.14 3.13 -1.58
CA SER A 40 -7.45 4.54 -1.75
C SER A 40 -6.92 5.39 -0.59
N VAL A 41 -6.72 4.81 0.60
CA VAL A 41 -6.11 5.55 1.70
C VAL A 41 -4.64 5.87 1.40
N THR A 42 -3.96 4.99 0.68
CA THR A 42 -2.57 5.27 0.24
C THR A 42 -2.53 6.50 -0.65
N GLU A 43 -3.45 6.60 -1.59
CA GLU A 43 -3.54 7.79 -2.43
C GLU A 43 -3.77 9.04 -1.60
N ALA A 44 -4.69 8.98 -0.63
CA ALA A 44 -4.95 10.11 0.25
C ALA A 44 -3.70 10.54 1.02
N GLU A 45 -2.95 9.55 1.54
CA GLU A 45 -1.72 9.85 2.28
C GLU A 45 -0.66 10.50 1.38
N LEU A 46 -0.50 9.99 0.17
CA LEU A 46 0.49 10.52 -0.77
C LEU A 46 0.14 11.93 -1.24
N PHE A 47 -1.14 12.22 -1.43
CA PHE A 47 -1.57 13.56 -1.84
C PHE A 47 -1.61 14.56 -0.68
N SER A 48 -1.38 14.12 0.54
CA SER A 48 -1.32 15.02 1.71
C SER A 48 0.04 15.72 1.84
N GLY A 49 1.04 15.32 1.08
CA GLY A 49 2.35 15.91 1.13
C GLY A 49 2.36 17.34 0.60
N LYS A 50 3.19 18.21 1.19
CA LYS A 50 3.26 19.61 0.78
C LYS A 50 3.82 19.78 -0.63
N ASP A 51 4.67 18.86 -1.06
CA ASP A 51 5.31 18.90 -2.37
C ASP A 51 4.31 18.75 -3.51
N ILE A 52 3.11 18.29 -3.23
CA ILE A 52 2.06 18.06 -4.22
C ILE A 52 1.53 19.39 -4.80
N LYS A 53 1.79 20.51 -4.14
CA LYS A 53 1.44 21.82 -4.67
C LYS A 53 2.19 22.12 -5.96
N LEU A 54 3.39 21.55 -6.15
CA LEU A 54 4.15 21.71 -7.37
C LEU A 54 3.58 20.77 -8.44
N GLU A 55 3.26 21.35 -9.60
CA GLU A 55 2.59 20.62 -10.67
C GLU A 55 3.37 19.38 -11.13
N ASN A 56 4.69 19.52 -11.26
CA ASN A 56 5.51 18.38 -11.68
C ASN A 56 5.46 17.21 -10.69
N ASN A 57 5.49 17.53 -9.40
CA ASN A 57 5.41 16.49 -8.38
C ASN A 57 4.04 15.82 -8.39
N ARG A 58 2.98 16.60 -8.58
CA ARG A 58 1.63 16.06 -8.66
C ARG A 58 1.48 15.15 -9.87
N ARG A 59 2.03 15.56 -11.01
CA ARG A 59 1.99 14.76 -12.24
C ARG A 59 2.74 13.45 -12.05
N ASN A 60 3.95 13.51 -11.47
CA ASN A 60 4.75 12.32 -11.23
C ASN A 60 4.05 11.35 -10.29
N LEU A 61 3.38 11.88 -9.26
CA LEU A 61 2.63 11.03 -8.34
C LEU A 61 1.46 10.34 -9.03
N LYS A 62 0.72 11.08 -9.87
CA LYS A 62 -0.38 10.48 -10.64
C LYS A 62 0.10 9.38 -11.57
N GLU A 63 1.25 9.57 -12.21
CA GLU A 63 1.85 8.56 -13.06
C GLU A 63 2.23 7.31 -12.25
N LEU A 64 2.82 7.51 -11.08
CA LEU A 64 3.17 6.39 -10.21
C LEU A 64 1.93 5.61 -9.79
N ILE A 65 0.89 6.30 -9.34
CA ILE A 65 -0.36 5.66 -8.91
C ILE A 65 -1.00 4.88 -10.04
N SER A 66 -0.87 5.35 -11.29
CA SER A 66 -1.47 4.68 -12.44
C SER A 66 -0.89 3.29 -12.72
N LEU A 67 0.26 2.96 -12.14
CA LEU A 67 0.86 1.63 -12.27
C LEU A 67 0.13 0.57 -11.44
N PHE A 68 -0.68 1.01 -10.50
CA PHE A 68 -1.35 0.12 -9.54
C PHE A 68 -2.84 0.03 -9.83
N GLU A 69 -3.41 -1.09 -9.45
CA GLU A 69 -4.87 -1.19 -9.38
C GLU A 69 -5.29 -0.66 -8.01
N LYS A 70 -6.13 0.36 -8.00
CA LYS A 70 -6.56 1.00 -6.75
C LYS A 70 -7.81 0.35 -6.23
N ILE A 71 -7.77 -0.03 -4.96
CA ILE A 71 -8.91 -0.63 -4.28
C ILE A 71 -9.57 0.42 -3.40
N ILE A 72 -10.81 0.73 -3.74
CA ILE A 72 -11.56 1.76 -3.01
C ILE A 72 -12.02 1.21 -1.67
N LEU A 73 -11.94 2.04 -0.65
CA LEU A 73 -12.45 1.73 0.68
C LEU A 73 -13.97 1.55 0.58
N ASN A 74 -14.41 0.30 0.54
CA ASN A 74 -15.82 -0.04 0.52
C ASN A 74 -16.31 -0.42 1.92
N ASN A 75 -17.59 -0.76 2.04
CA ASN A 75 -18.19 -1.08 3.33
C ASN A 75 -17.52 -2.28 4.01
N GLU A 76 -17.22 -3.32 3.25
CA GLU A 76 -16.60 -4.52 3.79
C GLU A 76 -15.20 -4.23 4.34
N ILE A 77 -14.40 -3.49 3.57
CA ILE A 77 -13.05 -3.11 4.01
C ILE A 77 -13.13 -2.19 5.22
N ALA A 78 -14.07 -1.25 5.23
CA ALA A 78 -14.23 -0.34 6.36
C ALA A 78 -14.56 -1.10 7.66
N GLN A 79 -15.49 -2.05 7.58
CA GLN A 79 -15.89 -2.84 8.74
C GLN A 79 -14.74 -3.74 9.22
N LYS A 80 -14.03 -4.36 8.31
CA LYS A 80 -12.86 -5.19 8.65
C LYS A 80 -11.75 -4.36 9.26
N SER A 81 -11.55 -3.14 8.77
CA SER A 81 -10.59 -2.20 9.35
C SER A 81 -10.92 -1.89 10.82
N GLY A 82 -12.19 -1.68 11.11
CA GLY A 82 -12.65 -1.46 12.48
C GLY A 82 -12.36 -2.66 13.38
N GLU A 83 -12.61 -3.86 12.87
CA GLU A 83 -12.29 -5.09 13.59
C GLU A 83 -10.79 -5.20 13.88
N PHE A 84 -9.94 -4.92 12.90
CA PHE A 84 -8.49 -4.99 13.08
C PHE A 84 -8.00 -3.95 14.10
N ARG A 85 -8.57 -2.75 14.07
CA ARG A 85 -8.23 -1.72 15.07
C ARG A 85 -8.58 -2.18 16.48
N ARG A 86 -9.75 -2.75 16.64
CA ARG A 86 -10.23 -3.22 17.95
C ARG A 86 -9.38 -4.35 18.48
N ASN A 87 -9.01 -5.31 17.61
CA ASN A 87 -8.33 -6.53 18.04
C ASN A 87 -6.82 -6.38 18.15
N TYR A 88 -6.22 -5.47 17.35
CA TYR A 88 -4.76 -5.40 17.24
C TYR A 88 -4.20 -4.02 17.56
N ASN A 89 -5.04 -3.07 17.89
CA ASN A 89 -4.61 -1.72 18.29
C ASN A 89 -3.68 -1.05 17.28
N ILE A 90 -4.13 -0.96 16.03
CA ILE A 90 -3.36 -0.31 14.96
C ILE A 90 -4.06 0.96 14.49
N GLU A 91 -3.29 1.84 13.85
CA GLU A 91 -3.81 3.10 13.33
C GLU A 91 -4.77 2.88 12.17
N THR A 92 -5.70 3.82 11.97
CA THR A 92 -6.73 3.68 10.93
C THR A 92 -6.17 3.45 9.53
N PRO A 93 -5.17 4.23 9.04
CA PRO A 93 -4.66 3.97 7.69
C PRO A 93 -4.07 2.58 7.55
N ASP A 94 -3.31 2.11 8.53
CA ASP A 94 -2.71 0.78 8.49
C ASP A 94 -3.79 -0.30 8.54
N ALA A 95 -4.83 -0.10 9.35
CA ALA A 95 -5.94 -1.04 9.42
C ALA A 95 -6.65 -1.16 8.07
N ILE A 96 -6.82 -0.06 7.36
CA ILE A 96 -7.46 -0.06 6.04
C ILE A 96 -6.58 -0.80 5.03
N ILE A 97 -5.27 -0.58 5.06
CA ILE A 97 -4.34 -1.29 4.17
C ILE A 97 -4.37 -2.79 4.44
N ALA A 98 -4.33 -3.18 5.71
CA ALA A 98 -4.40 -4.59 6.09
C ALA A 98 -5.73 -5.22 5.68
N ALA A 99 -6.83 -4.51 5.88
CA ALA A 99 -8.16 -5.00 5.49
C ALA A 99 -8.28 -5.13 3.97
N THR A 100 -7.60 -4.27 3.22
CA THR A 100 -7.55 -4.37 1.76
C THR A 100 -6.86 -5.66 1.34
N ALA A 101 -5.73 -5.99 1.96
CA ALA A 101 -5.03 -7.25 1.68
C ALA A 101 -5.90 -8.46 2.03
N PHE A 102 -6.59 -8.40 3.17
CA PHE A 102 -7.53 -9.45 3.57
C PHE A 102 -8.64 -9.63 2.53
N HIS A 103 -9.24 -8.52 2.11
CA HIS A 103 -10.34 -8.52 1.14
C HIS A 103 -9.90 -9.09 -0.22
N LYS A 104 -8.70 -8.77 -0.64
CA LYS A 104 -8.17 -9.22 -1.94
C LYS A 104 -7.48 -10.58 -1.86
N HIS A 105 -7.40 -11.18 -0.68
CA HIS A 105 -6.78 -12.49 -0.46
C HIS A 105 -5.35 -12.56 -0.98
N CYS A 106 -4.58 -11.51 -0.73
CA CYS A 106 -3.18 -11.45 -1.16
C CYS A 106 -2.29 -10.93 -0.03
N LYS A 107 -0.98 -11.08 -0.24
CA LYS A 107 -0.01 -10.63 0.75
C LYS A 107 0.10 -9.11 0.77
N LEU A 108 0.48 -8.59 1.92
CA LEU A 108 0.83 -7.19 2.10
C LEU A 108 2.35 -7.05 2.05
N LEU A 109 2.86 -6.22 1.16
CA LEU A 109 4.27 -5.84 1.16
C LEU A 109 4.44 -4.57 1.99
N THR A 110 5.28 -4.64 3.01
CA THR A 110 5.52 -3.51 3.90
C THR A 110 6.88 -3.60 4.54
N LYS A 111 7.49 -2.46 4.82
CA LYS A 111 8.71 -2.38 5.63
C LYS A 111 8.40 -2.42 7.12
N ASN A 112 7.14 -2.29 7.49
CA ASN A 112 6.70 -2.31 8.88
C ASN A 112 6.10 -3.68 9.24
N LYS A 113 6.83 -4.73 8.91
CA LYS A 113 6.37 -6.09 9.14
C LYS A 113 6.03 -6.34 10.61
N LYS A 114 6.82 -5.75 11.52
CA LYS A 114 6.64 -5.94 12.96
C LYS A 114 5.22 -5.60 13.41
N ASP A 115 4.68 -4.48 12.92
CA ASP A 115 3.34 -4.06 13.33
C ASP A 115 2.24 -4.83 12.61
N PHE A 116 2.39 -5.04 11.30
CA PHE A 116 1.36 -5.72 10.52
C PHE A 116 1.28 -7.23 10.78
N GLN A 117 2.38 -7.87 11.14
CA GLN A 117 2.36 -9.32 11.38
C GLN A 117 1.54 -9.72 12.61
N LYS A 118 1.17 -8.75 13.46
CA LYS A 118 0.26 -9.00 14.58
C LYS A 118 -1.11 -9.45 14.09
N ILE A 119 -1.49 -9.04 12.89
CA ILE A 119 -2.78 -9.36 12.29
C ILE A 119 -2.69 -10.75 11.67
N LYS A 120 -3.23 -11.73 12.38
CA LYS A 120 -3.07 -13.15 11.99
C LYS A 120 -3.85 -13.52 10.73
N GLU A 121 -4.82 -12.73 10.36
CA GLU A 121 -5.68 -13.02 9.20
C GLU A 121 -5.04 -12.66 7.87
N ILE A 122 -3.88 -11.99 7.86
CA ILE A 122 -3.19 -11.61 6.64
C ILE A 122 -1.75 -12.13 6.64
N GLU A 123 -1.18 -12.27 5.46
CA GLU A 123 0.24 -12.59 5.30
C GLU A 123 0.99 -11.31 4.96
N VAL A 124 2.18 -11.17 5.55
CA VAL A 124 2.99 -9.96 5.42
C VAL A 124 4.38 -10.35 4.96
N GLU A 125 4.93 -9.57 4.02
CA GLU A 125 6.27 -9.81 3.49
C GLU A 125 7.01 -8.50 3.35
N GLU A 126 8.30 -8.50 3.70
CA GLU A 126 9.15 -7.35 3.44
C GLU A 126 9.67 -7.42 2.02
N PRO A 127 9.55 -6.34 1.24
CA PRO A 127 9.92 -6.37 -0.18
C PRO A 127 11.41 -6.20 -0.43
N TYR A 128 12.13 -5.66 0.55
CA TYR A 128 13.57 -5.42 0.43
C TYR A 128 14.23 -5.15 1.78
#